data_cfea1932a2b75dfee58d5a0dd60f160d
#
_entry.id   cfea1932a2b75dfee58d5a0dd60f160d
#
_cell.length_a   1.000
_cell.length_b   1.000
_cell.length_c   1.000
_cell.angle_alpha   90.00
_cell.angle_beta   90.00
_cell.angle_gamma   90.00
#
_symmetry.space_group_name_H-M   'P 1'
#
loop_
_entity.id
_entity.type
_entity.pdbx_description
1 polymer ?
#
loop_
_entity_poly.entity_id
_entity_poly.type
_entity_poly.pdbx_seq_one_letter_code
_entity_poly.pdbx_strand_id
1 'polypeptide(L)'
;MYDAIVRRRVVDLFAAVSNGNARPVLEGLAPRFEHFFLGDHALGGSRFTLEKTRLWYERLYRLLPDISFDLRAVRISGPRWNTLVAVDWLESNSGTDGVRTFTPGVHVVRLAWGRMTYIGIYPDTVGVVTTLQRLSRAGVAEATAEKIQGQLHSRYR
;
A
#
# COMPACT_ATOMS: atom_id res chain seq x y z
N MET A 1 -23.14 -4.69 -12.23
CA MET A 1 -22.25 -4.01 -13.24
C MET A 1 -21.19 -3.14 -12.58
N TYR A 2 -21.56 -2.24 -11.67
CA TYR A 2 -20.62 -1.34 -10.99
C TYR A 2 -19.52 -2.11 -10.22
N ASP A 3 -19.89 -3.09 -9.41
CA ASP A 3 -18.93 -3.91 -8.65
C ASP A 3 -17.94 -4.66 -9.55
N ALA A 4 -18.37 -5.11 -10.71
CA ALA A 4 -17.48 -5.76 -11.68
C ALA A 4 -16.44 -4.78 -12.24
N ILE A 5 -16.83 -3.54 -12.48
CA ILE A 5 -15.90 -2.47 -12.93
C ILE A 5 -14.89 -2.15 -11.83
N VAL A 6 -15.36 -1.98 -10.60
CA VAL A 6 -14.49 -1.71 -9.44
C VAL A 6 -13.53 -2.88 -9.22
N ARG A 7 -14.02 -4.10 -9.25
CA ARG A 7 -13.20 -5.31 -9.09
C ARG A 7 -12.09 -5.38 -10.12
N ARG A 8 -12.42 -5.19 -11.38
CA ARG A 8 -11.43 -5.21 -12.47
C ARG A 8 -10.36 -4.12 -12.25
N ARG A 9 -10.78 -2.91 -11.95
CA ARG A 9 -9.86 -1.81 -11.68
C ARG A 9 -8.92 -2.11 -10.51
N VAL A 10 -9.44 -2.68 -9.43
CA VAL A 10 -8.62 -3.09 -8.27
C VAL A 10 -7.58 -4.12 -8.69
N VAL A 11 -7.97 -5.15 -9.42
CA VAL A 11 -7.05 -6.18 -9.92
C VAL A 11 -5.95 -5.54 -10.80
N ASP A 12 -6.33 -4.63 -11.69
CA ASP A 12 -5.37 -3.94 -12.58
C ASP A 12 -4.40 -3.06 -11.78
N LEU A 13 -4.86 -2.38 -10.72
CA LEU A 13 -4.01 -1.57 -9.84
C LEU A 13 -2.98 -2.44 -9.10
N PHE A 14 -3.39 -3.56 -8.54
CA PHE A 14 -2.46 -4.50 -7.87
C PHE A 14 -1.46 -5.12 -8.85
N ALA A 15 -1.90 -5.43 -10.07
CA ALA A 15 -1.00 -5.92 -11.12
C ALA A 15 0.06 -4.87 -11.50
N ALA A 16 -0.33 -3.61 -11.63
CA ALA A 16 0.60 -2.52 -11.91
C ALA A 16 1.62 -2.33 -10.78
N VAL A 17 1.16 -2.32 -9.52
CA VAL A 17 2.06 -2.23 -8.35
C VAL A 17 3.03 -3.41 -8.30
N SER A 18 2.56 -4.62 -8.56
CA SER A 18 3.40 -5.83 -8.62
C SER A 18 4.44 -5.79 -9.76
N ASN A 19 4.23 -4.96 -10.78
CA ASN A 19 5.16 -4.72 -11.88
C ASN A 19 6.05 -3.48 -11.68
N GLY A 20 6.11 -2.94 -10.47
CA GLY A 20 6.92 -1.76 -10.17
C GLY A 20 6.33 -0.44 -10.67
N ASN A 21 5.06 -0.39 -10.97
CA ASN A 21 4.37 0.78 -11.52
C ASN A 21 3.24 1.26 -10.59
N ALA A 22 3.54 2.24 -9.75
CA ALA A 22 2.56 2.86 -8.87
C ALA A 22 1.78 4.01 -9.52
N ARG A 23 2.10 4.39 -10.75
CA ARG A 23 1.45 5.52 -11.45
C ARG A 23 -0.07 5.40 -11.50
N PRO A 24 -0.68 4.26 -11.84
CA PRO A 24 -2.14 4.14 -11.86
C PRO A 24 -2.77 4.37 -10.49
N VAL A 25 -2.09 3.99 -9.41
CA VAL A 25 -2.55 4.28 -8.04
C VAL A 25 -2.56 5.78 -7.79
N LEU A 26 -1.45 6.46 -8.06
CA LEU A 26 -1.33 7.91 -7.86
C LEU A 26 -2.35 8.70 -8.68
N GLU A 27 -2.58 8.32 -9.93
CA GLU A 27 -3.57 8.94 -10.81
C GLU A 27 -5.02 8.71 -10.34
N GLY A 28 -5.27 7.62 -9.61
CA GLY A 28 -6.59 7.29 -9.07
C GLY A 28 -6.94 7.94 -7.74
N LEU A 29 -6.00 8.64 -7.09
CA LEU A 29 -6.24 9.32 -5.83
C LEU A 29 -7.15 10.54 -5.99
N ALA A 30 -8.03 10.75 -5.01
CA ALA A 30 -8.84 11.96 -4.91
C ALA A 30 -7.97 13.17 -4.53
N PRO A 31 -8.45 14.41 -4.75
CA PRO A 31 -7.71 15.61 -4.31
C PRO A 31 -7.41 15.64 -2.81
N ARG A 32 -8.29 15.05 -2.01
CA ARG A 32 -8.09 14.82 -0.57
C ARG A 32 -8.13 13.32 -0.32
N PHE A 33 -7.03 12.78 0.19
CA PHE A 33 -6.89 11.36 0.48
C PHE A 33 -5.97 11.11 1.67
N GLU A 34 -6.05 9.91 2.20
CA GLU A 34 -5.05 9.36 3.11
C GLU A 34 -4.53 8.05 2.54
N HIS A 35 -3.21 7.91 2.52
CA HIS A 35 -2.50 6.66 2.24
C HIS A 35 -1.82 6.20 3.53
N PHE A 36 -2.25 5.10 4.07
CA PHE A 36 -1.82 4.59 5.38
C PHE A 36 -1.19 3.21 5.27
N PHE A 37 -0.11 3.00 6.00
CA PHE A 37 0.48 1.68 6.22
C PHE A 37 0.68 1.44 7.71
N LEU A 38 0.14 0.33 8.22
CA LEU A 38 0.18 0.01 9.64
C LEU A 38 1.59 -0.35 10.09
N GLY A 39 2.03 0.23 11.19
CA GLY A 39 3.25 -0.13 11.91
C GLY A 39 4.21 1.03 12.11
N ASP A 40 5.09 0.88 13.09
CA ASP A 40 6.14 1.84 13.42
C ASP A 40 7.47 1.38 12.82
N HIS A 41 7.66 1.66 11.54
CA HIS A 41 8.83 1.26 10.76
C HIS A 41 8.94 2.12 9.49
N ALA A 42 9.98 1.91 8.70
CA ALA A 42 10.30 2.73 7.52
C ALA A 42 9.17 2.85 6.48
N LEU A 43 8.27 1.88 6.41
CA LEU A 43 7.11 1.89 5.50
C LEU A 43 5.81 2.35 6.16
N GLY A 44 5.80 2.57 7.48
CA GLY A 44 4.60 2.93 8.23
C GLY A 44 4.14 4.38 8.08
N GLY A 45 3.02 4.69 8.73
CA GLY A 45 2.49 6.05 8.83
C GLY A 45 1.48 6.43 7.76
N SER A 46 1.08 7.69 7.77
CA SER A 46 0.08 8.26 6.85
C SER A 46 0.66 9.36 5.98
N ARG A 47 0.24 9.39 4.73
CA ARG A 47 0.59 10.40 3.72
C ARG A 47 -0.69 10.99 3.15
N PHE A 48 -0.66 12.31 2.90
CA PHE A 48 -1.83 13.07 2.46
C PHE A 48 -1.58 13.84 1.17
N THR A 49 -0.37 13.76 0.61
CA THR A 49 0.03 14.43 -0.62
C THR A 49 0.54 13.45 -1.66
N LEU A 50 0.34 13.77 -2.93
CA LEU A 50 0.85 12.96 -4.05
C LEU A 50 2.37 12.81 -3.97
N GLU A 51 3.09 13.89 -3.64
CA GLU A 51 4.55 13.86 -3.55
C GLU A 51 5.04 12.84 -2.51
N LYS A 52 4.51 12.90 -1.28
CA LYS A 52 4.91 11.97 -0.22
C LYS A 52 4.50 10.54 -0.53
N THR A 53 3.36 10.35 -1.15
CA THR A 53 2.89 9.02 -1.57
C THR A 53 3.80 8.45 -2.66
N ARG A 54 4.20 9.27 -3.64
CA ARG A 54 5.17 8.87 -4.66
C ARG A 54 6.50 8.46 -4.05
N LEU A 55 7.05 9.26 -3.13
CA LEU A 55 8.29 8.94 -2.41
C LEU A 55 8.18 7.64 -1.61
N TRP A 56 7.01 7.36 -1.04
CA TRP A 56 6.75 6.11 -0.33
C TRP A 56 6.80 4.90 -1.28
N TYR A 57 6.18 4.97 -2.46
CA TYR A 57 6.26 3.89 -3.45
C TYR A 57 7.68 3.71 -3.99
N GLU A 58 8.42 4.78 -4.19
CA GLU A 58 9.83 4.71 -4.58
C GLU A 58 10.66 3.97 -3.52
N ARG A 59 10.43 4.28 -2.24
CA ARG A 59 11.07 3.54 -1.12
C ARG A 59 10.66 2.07 -1.13
N LEU A 60 9.38 1.79 -1.30
CA LEU A 60 8.86 0.42 -1.35
C LEU A 60 9.62 -0.40 -2.41
N TYR A 61 9.80 0.13 -3.60
CA TYR A 61 10.48 -0.56 -4.68
C TYR A 61 12.00 -0.65 -4.50
N ARG A 62 12.61 0.27 -3.75
CA ARG A 62 14.03 0.14 -3.38
C ARG A 62 14.25 -0.96 -2.35
N LEU A 63 13.34 -1.09 -1.39
CA LEU A 63 13.42 -2.12 -0.34
C LEU A 63 12.98 -3.50 -0.85
N LEU A 64 11.92 -3.53 -1.64
CA LEU A 64 11.24 -4.74 -2.11
C LEU A 64 11.06 -4.69 -3.64
N PRO A 65 12.13 -4.75 -4.44
CA PRO A 65 12.06 -4.49 -5.88
C PRO A 65 11.20 -5.50 -6.66
N ASP A 66 11.03 -6.71 -6.15
CA ASP A 66 10.22 -7.76 -6.75
C ASP A 66 8.89 -8.00 -6.03
N ILE A 67 8.42 -7.02 -5.28
CA ILE A 67 7.14 -7.14 -4.56
C ILE A 67 6.01 -7.57 -5.49
N SER A 68 5.24 -8.55 -5.05
CA SER A 68 4.11 -9.11 -5.80
C SER A 68 2.97 -9.47 -4.86
N PHE A 69 1.74 -9.27 -5.33
CA PHE A 69 0.53 -9.58 -4.58
C PHE A 69 -0.27 -10.68 -5.27
N ASP A 70 -0.56 -11.73 -4.53
CA ASP A 70 -1.52 -12.76 -4.91
C ASP A 70 -2.86 -12.45 -4.22
N LEU A 71 -3.84 -11.98 -4.99
CA LEU A 71 -5.14 -11.59 -4.47
C LEU A 71 -5.98 -12.83 -4.14
N ARG A 72 -6.43 -12.92 -2.89
CA ARG A 72 -7.24 -14.04 -2.38
C ARG A 72 -8.73 -13.74 -2.44
N ALA A 73 -9.12 -12.52 -2.11
CA ALA A 73 -10.51 -12.08 -2.15
C ALA A 73 -10.60 -10.57 -2.38
N VAL A 74 -11.61 -10.15 -3.12
CA VAL A 74 -11.98 -8.74 -3.28
C VAL A 74 -13.44 -8.62 -2.90
N ARG A 75 -13.71 -7.81 -1.88
CA ARG A 75 -15.07 -7.54 -1.39
C ARG A 75 -15.39 -6.08 -1.60
N ILE A 76 -16.55 -5.81 -2.16
CA ILE A 76 -17.01 -4.46 -2.52
C ILE A 76 -18.36 -4.25 -1.89
N SER A 77 -18.56 -3.09 -1.27
CA SER A 77 -19.84 -2.69 -0.68
C SER A 77 -20.05 -1.20 -0.78
N GLY A 78 -21.30 -0.77 -0.72
CA GLY A 78 -21.69 0.62 -0.73
C GLY A 78 -21.94 1.21 -2.12
N PRO A 79 -22.57 2.37 -2.16
CA PRO A 79 -22.91 3.08 -3.39
C PRO A 79 -21.70 3.79 -4.00
N ARG A 80 -21.85 4.29 -5.22
CA ARG A 80 -20.76 4.93 -5.99
C ARG A 80 -20.11 6.14 -5.31
N TRP A 81 -20.85 6.84 -4.45
CA TRP A 81 -20.33 8.00 -3.69
C TRP A 81 -19.64 7.61 -2.38
N ASN A 82 -19.77 6.35 -1.96
CA ASN A 82 -19.16 5.84 -0.73
C ASN A 82 -18.96 4.32 -0.83
N THR A 83 -18.01 3.92 -1.64
CA THR A 83 -17.68 2.51 -1.85
C THR A 83 -16.55 2.08 -0.93
N LEU A 84 -16.72 0.94 -0.28
CA LEU A 84 -15.69 0.28 0.50
C LEU A 84 -15.20 -0.95 -0.26
N VAL A 85 -13.90 -1.06 -0.41
CA VAL A 85 -13.24 -2.25 -1.00
C VAL A 85 -12.29 -2.83 0.02
N ALA A 86 -12.41 -4.12 0.28
CA ALA A 86 -11.45 -4.89 1.07
C ALA A 86 -10.79 -5.94 0.17
N VAL A 87 -9.47 -5.93 0.13
CA VAL A 87 -8.67 -6.85 -0.69
C VAL A 87 -7.78 -7.69 0.22
N ASP A 88 -8.07 -8.96 0.30
CA ASP A 88 -7.27 -9.95 1.02
C ASP A 88 -6.21 -10.52 0.07
N TRP A 89 -4.95 -10.52 0.49
CA TRP A 89 -3.83 -10.92 -0.35
C TRP A 89 -2.70 -11.61 0.44
N LEU A 90 -1.87 -12.34 -0.30
CA LEU A 90 -0.55 -12.78 0.12
C LEU A 90 0.49 -12.01 -0.68
N GLU A 91 1.29 -11.21 -0.01
CA GLU A 91 2.43 -10.51 -0.61
C GLU A 91 3.65 -11.42 -0.60
N SER A 92 4.49 -11.30 -1.61
CA SER A 92 5.78 -11.96 -1.67
C SER A 92 6.85 -11.02 -2.21
N ASN A 93 8.06 -11.17 -1.70
CA ASN A 93 9.24 -10.47 -2.16
C ASN A 93 10.51 -11.24 -1.81
N SER A 94 11.62 -10.88 -2.44
CA SER A 94 12.95 -11.38 -2.10
C SER A 94 13.84 -10.30 -1.47
N GLY A 95 13.30 -9.13 -1.16
CA GLY A 95 14.05 -7.99 -0.69
C GLY A 95 15.18 -7.61 -1.65
N THR A 96 16.26 -7.09 -1.11
CA THR A 96 17.53 -6.86 -1.84
C THR A 96 18.60 -7.90 -1.51
N ASP A 97 18.29 -8.82 -0.60
CA ASP A 97 19.20 -9.87 -0.12
C ASP A 97 18.88 -11.27 -0.68
N GLY A 98 17.84 -11.37 -1.52
CA GLY A 98 17.45 -12.62 -2.18
C GLY A 98 16.69 -13.60 -1.30
N VAL A 99 16.36 -13.25 -0.06
CA VAL A 99 15.60 -14.11 0.86
C VAL A 99 14.10 -13.99 0.59
N ARG A 100 13.49 -15.05 0.08
CA ARG A 100 12.07 -15.09 -0.24
C ARG A 100 11.21 -15.08 1.02
N THR A 101 10.27 -14.13 1.08
CA THR A 101 9.30 -14.00 2.17
C THR A 101 7.88 -13.89 1.65
N PHE A 102 6.92 -14.28 2.50
CA PHE A 102 5.50 -14.20 2.23
C PHE A 102 4.82 -13.52 3.42
N THR A 103 4.00 -12.51 3.15
CA THR A 103 3.31 -11.74 4.17
C THR A 103 1.84 -11.62 3.82
N PRO A 104 0.93 -12.16 4.65
CA PRO A 104 -0.50 -11.95 4.46
C PRO A 104 -0.90 -10.54 4.90
N GLY A 105 -1.95 -10.04 4.31
CA GLY A 105 -2.49 -8.74 4.68
C GLY A 105 -3.75 -8.37 3.92
N VAL A 106 -4.25 -7.19 4.23
CA VAL A 106 -5.47 -6.63 3.66
C VAL A 106 -5.25 -5.17 3.29
N HIS A 107 -5.72 -4.79 2.10
CA HIS A 107 -5.97 -3.38 1.77
C HIS A 107 -7.42 -3.04 2.06
N VAL A 108 -7.64 -1.90 2.69
CA VAL A 108 -8.96 -1.27 2.79
C VAL A 108 -8.91 0.01 1.95
N VAL A 109 -9.76 0.08 0.94
CA VAL A 109 -9.82 1.22 0.02
C VAL A 109 -11.21 1.84 0.07
N ARG A 110 -11.28 3.16 0.20
CA ARG A 110 -12.52 3.93 0.09
C ARG A 110 -12.52 4.69 -1.22
N LEU A 111 -13.63 4.58 -1.93
CA LEU A 111 -13.86 5.31 -3.19
C LEU A 111 -15.03 6.27 -3.04
N ALA A 112 -14.88 7.45 -3.59
CA ALA A 112 -15.98 8.38 -3.83
C ALA A 112 -15.97 8.75 -5.31
N TRP A 113 -17.04 8.40 -6.00
CA TRP A 113 -17.19 8.65 -7.46
C TRP A 113 -15.99 8.14 -8.27
N GLY A 114 -15.50 6.94 -7.92
CA GLY A 114 -14.39 6.29 -8.61
C GLY A 114 -12.99 6.80 -8.24
N ARG A 115 -12.87 7.76 -7.33
CA ARG A 115 -11.60 8.26 -6.81
C ARG A 115 -11.29 7.68 -5.44
N MET A 116 -10.04 7.31 -5.20
CA MET A 116 -9.61 6.78 -3.91
C MET A 116 -9.40 7.92 -2.91
N THR A 117 -10.20 7.91 -1.83
CA THR A 117 -10.08 8.85 -0.72
C THR A 117 -9.28 8.26 0.45
N TYR A 118 -9.15 6.95 0.50
CA TYR A 118 -8.39 6.22 1.51
C TYR A 118 -7.80 4.96 0.93
N ILE A 119 -6.53 4.73 1.23
CA ILE A 119 -5.85 3.45 1.04
C ILE A 119 -5.22 3.08 2.37
N GLY A 120 -5.73 2.04 3.03
CA GLY A 120 -5.16 1.49 4.25
C GLY A 120 -4.53 0.13 3.98
N ILE A 121 -3.27 -0.03 4.35
CA ILE A 121 -2.50 -1.26 4.14
C ILE A 121 -2.24 -1.88 5.50
N TYR A 122 -2.80 -3.05 5.73
CA TYR A 122 -2.78 -3.77 7.01
C TYR A 122 -2.14 -5.15 6.83
N PRO A 123 -0.80 -5.21 6.76
CA PRO A 123 -0.09 -6.49 6.64
C PRO A 123 0.08 -7.15 8.00
N ASP A 124 0.53 -8.39 8.00
CA ASP A 124 1.18 -8.98 9.17
C ASP A 124 2.44 -8.14 9.49
N THR A 125 2.32 -7.32 10.52
CA THR A 125 3.38 -6.37 10.90
C THR A 125 4.64 -7.06 11.42
N VAL A 126 4.52 -8.23 12.02
CA VAL A 126 5.68 -9.03 12.44
C VAL A 126 6.50 -9.45 11.24
N GLY A 127 5.86 -9.89 10.16
CA GLY A 127 6.53 -10.25 8.91
C GLY A 127 7.25 -9.07 8.28
N VAL A 128 6.60 -7.90 8.22
CA VAL A 128 7.20 -6.67 7.68
C VAL A 128 8.42 -6.24 8.50
N VAL A 129 8.30 -6.17 9.82
CA VAL A 129 9.41 -5.76 10.70
C VAL A 129 10.57 -6.74 10.60
N THR A 130 10.30 -8.03 10.56
CA THR A 130 11.33 -9.06 10.40
C THR A 130 12.09 -8.88 9.08
N THR A 131 11.40 -8.61 8.00
CA THR A 131 12.01 -8.32 6.69
C THR A 131 12.90 -7.08 6.75
N LEU A 132 12.39 -5.97 7.29
CA LEU A 132 13.15 -4.73 7.39
C LEU A 132 14.39 -4.88 8.30
N GLN A 133 14.28 -5.59 9.41
CA GLN A 133 15.43 -5.90 10.28
C GLN A 133 16.48 -6.73 9.56
N ARG A 134 16.08 -7.73 8.77
CA ARG A 134 16.98 -8.53 7.96
C ARG A 134 17.72 -7.67 6.93
N LEU A 135 17.01 -6.81 6.21
CA LEU A 135 17.59 -5.88 5.24
C LEU A 135 18.57 -4.90 5.91
N SER A 136 18.22 -4.38 7.08
CA SER A 136 19.11 -3.51 7.86
C SER A 136 20.41 -4.22 8.23
N ARG A 137 20.34 -5.45 8.70
CA ARG A 137 21.55 -6.27 9.00
C ARG A 137 22.39 -6.56 7.76
N ALA A 138 21.77 -6.60 6.59
CA ALA A 138 22.45 -6.74 5.29
C ALA A 138 23.04 -5.42 4.76
N GLY A 139 22.95 -4.32 5.51
CA GLY A 139 23.53 -3.03 5.17
C GLY A 139 22.60 -2.08 4.42
N VAL A 140 21.30 -2.36 4.32
CA VAL A 140 20.31 -1.48 3.68
C VAL A 140 19.88 -0.41 4.68
N ALA A 141 20.50 0.76 4.62
CA ALA A 141 20.24 1.86 5.58
C ALA A 141 18.78 2.34 5.55
N GLU A 142 18.14 2.34 4.40
CA GLU A 142 16.76 2.81 4.23
C GLU A 142 15.74 1.92 4.97
N ALA A 143 16.08 0.67 5.30
CA ALA A 143 15.22 -0.24 6.06
C ALA A 143 14.92 0.27 7.49
N THR A 144 15.73 1.17 8.03
CA THR A 144 15.54 1.82 9.33
C THR A 144 15.30 3.32 9.23
N ALA A 145 15.04 3.84 8.04
CA ALA A 145 14.79 5.27 7.85
C ALA A 145 13.48 5.70 8.53
N GLU A 146 13.40 6.99 8.85
CA GLU A 146 12.17 7.58 9.37
C GLU A 146 11.02 7.42 8.37
N LYS A 147 9.80 7.34 8.89
CA LYS A 147 8.59 7.22 8.08
C LYS A 147 8.46 8.41 7.11
N ILE A 148 8.02 8.13 5.90
CA ILE A 148 7.54 9.16 4.98
C ILE A 148 6.08 9.41 5.34
N GLN A 149 5.82 10.45 6.11
CA GLN A 149 4.47 10.76 6.59
C GLN A 149 4.19 12.26 6.58
N GLY A 150 2.90 12.61 6.50
CA GLY A 150 2.38 13.96 6.64
C GLY A 150 2.03 14.27 8.09
N GLN A 151 1.90 15.56 8.40
CA GLN A 151 1.27 15.96 9.65
C GLN A 151 -0.24 15.75 9.52
N LEU A 152 -0.84 15.12 10.53
CA LEU A 152 -2.29 15.14 10.71
C LEU A 152 -2.73 16.59 10.80
N HIS A 153 -3.38 17.11 9.78
CA HIS A 153 -4.18 18.33 9.95
C HIS A 153 -5.26 17.98 10.97
N SER A 154 -5.24 18.67 12.09
CA SER A 154 -6.04 18.42 13.29
C SER A 154 -7.54 18.37 12.99
N ARG A 155 -8.05 17.24 12.55
CA ARG A 155 -9.48 16.96 12.44
C ARG A 155 -10.02 16.07 13.55
N TYR A 156 -9.12 15.65 14.45
CA TYR A 156 -9.48 14.89 15.65
C TYR A 156 -8.90 15.61 16.88
N ARG A 157 -9.42 16.78 17.16
CA ARG A 157 -9.42 17.39 18.50
C ARG A 157 -10.84 17.51 18.98
#